data_f79a161d7a016439eba8698432c3e799
#
_entry.id   f79a161d7a016439eba8698432c3e799
#
_cell.length_a   1.000
_cell.length_b   1.000
_cell.length_c   1.000
_cell.angle_alpha   90.00
_cell.angle_beta   90.00
_cell.angle_gamma   90.00
#
_symmetry.space_group_name_H-M   'P 1'
#
loop_
_entity.id
_entity.type
_entity.pdbx_description
1 polymer ?
#
loop_
_entity_poly.entity_id
_entity_poly.type
_entity_poly.pdbx_seq_one_letter_code
_entity_poly.pdbx_strand_id
1 'polypeptide(L)'
;ETGVAIMTAPCDTYAAGKIEPLEQVVDGLVREVKTRHIARLQAGVCTIEYGFVLDDLLTNYERIADHCSNIAVAMIEVAADKFDTHEYLANVKHGGSVKFERRYEKYRGRYTFPPEAYSESAENQAEG
;
A
#
# COMPACT_ATOMS: atom_id res chain seq x y z
N GLU A 1 -7.29 7.02 -7.77
CA GLU A 1 -7.46 7.55 -9.16
C GLU A 1 -7.01 6.52 -10.20
N THR A 2 -5.84 5.90 -10.05
CA THR A 2 -5.32 4.93 -11.02
C THR A 2 -6.18 3.66 -11.09
N GLY A 3 -6.70 3.17 -9.95
CA GLY A 3 -7.60 2.00 -9.92
C GLY A 3 -8.90 2.24 -10.67
N VAL A 4 -9.48 3.45 -10.56
CA VAL A 4 -10.70 3.83 -11.29
C VAL A 4 -10.42 3.90 -12.80
N ALA A 5 -9.26 4.42 -13.20
CA ALA A 5 -8.87 4.48 -14.61
C ALA A 5 -8.79 3.09 -15.27
N ILE A 6 -8.32 2.07 -14.54
CA ILE A 6 -8.29 0.69 -15.04
C ILE A 6 -9.71 0.13 -15.27
N MET A 7 -10.64 0.42 -14.36
CA MET A 7 -12.02 -0.07 -14.49
C MET A 7 -12.79 0.60 -15.63
N THR A 8 -12.37 1.78 -16.06
CA THR A 8 -13.08 2.58 -17.08
C THR A 8 -12.43 2.56 -18.46
N ALA A 9 -11.14 2.21 -18.58
CA ALA A 9 -10.40 2.17 -19.82
C ALA A 9 -10.20 0.73 -20.31
N PRO A 10 -10.74 0.35 -21.49
CA PRO A 10 -10.55 -0.99 -22.02
C PRO A 10 -9.06 -1.24 -22.32
N CYS A 11 -8.50 -2.30 -21.71
CA CYS A 11 -7.15 -2.83 -21.97
C CYS A 11 -5.98 -1.84 -21.87
N ASP A 12 -6.02 -0.85 -20.98
CA ASP A 12 -4.87 0.02 -20.73
C ASP A 12 -3.81 -0.68 -19.85
N THR A 13 -2.96 -1.48 -20.49
CA THR A 13 -1.85 -2.19 -19.80
C THR A 13 -0.82 -1.24 -19.19
N TYR A 14 -0.72 0.00 -19.68
CA TYR A 14 0.16 1.00 -19.08
C TYR A 14 -0.38 1.48 -17.73
N ALA A 15 -1.68 1.73 -17.64
CA ALA A 15 -2.34 2.06 -16.37
C ALA A 15 -2.30 0.84 -15.42
N ALA A 16 -2.61 -0.36 -15.90
CA ALA A 16 -2.53 -1.60 -15.15
C ALA A 16 -1.16 -1.81 -14.49
N GLY A 17 -0.08 -1.63 -15.23
CA GLY A 17 1.28 -1.78 -14.73
C GLY A 17 1.72 -0.76 -13.68
N LYS A 18 0.87 0.19 -13.28
CA LYS A 18 1.12 1.13 -12.17
C LYS A 18 0.54 0.65 -10.85
N ILE A 19 -0.38 -0.31 -10.88
CA ILE A 19 -1.14 -0.71 -9.70
C ILE A 19 -0.28 -1.49 -8.73
N GLU A 20 0.47 -2.48 -9.18
CA GLU A 20 1.28 -3.33 -8.30
C GLU A 20 2.30 -2.54 -7.47
N PRO A 21 3.09 -1.59 -8.04
CA PRO A 21 3.95 -0.73 -7.23
C PRO A 21 3.17 0.14 -6.23
N LEU A 22 1.94 0.55 -6.57
CA LEU A 22 1.09 1.35 -5.69
C LEU A 22 0.51 0.50 -4.56
N GLU A 23 0.09 -0.73 -4.84
CA GLU A 23 -0.37 -1.70 -3.84
C GLU A 23 0.69 -1.96 -2.78
N GLN A 24 1.95 -2.19 -3.17
CA GLN A 24 3.04 -2.38 -2.23
C GLN A 24 3.29 -1.16 -1.33
N VAL A 25 3.07 0.04 -1.85
CA VAL A 25 3.13 1.27 -1.04
C VAL A 25 1.97 1.31 -0.04
N VAL A 26 0.75 0.93 -0.46
CA VAL A 26 -0.42 0.84 0.44
C VAL A 26 -0.14 -0.12 1.58
N ASP A 27 0.38 -1.31 1.30
CA ASP A 27 0.78 -2.29 2.32
C ASP A 27 1.80 -1.73 3.32
N GLY A 28 2.78 -0.99 2.82
CA GLY A 28 3.76 -0.31 3.65
C GLY A 28 3.11 0.71 4.58
N LEU A 29 2.20 1.53 4.05
CA LEU A 29 1.47 2.54 4.82
C LEU A 29 0.55 1.91 5.88
N VAL A 30 -0.14 0.83 5.55
CA VAL A 30 -0.99 0.11 6.51
C VAL A 30 -0.17 -0.41 7.69
N ARG A 31 0.99 -1.04 7.42
CA ARG A 31 1.90 -1.48 8.50
C ARG A 31 2.38 -0.32 9.36
N GLU A 32 2.72 0.80 8.75
CA GLU A 32 3.15 2.00 9.46
C GLU A 32 2.03 2.57 10.35
N VAL A 33 0.79 2.65 9.85
CA VAL A 33 -0.37 3.11 10.65
C VAL A 33 -0.61 2.22 11.86
N LYS A 34 -0.53 0.89 11.68
CA LYS A 34 -0.65 -0.08 12.78
C LYS A 34 0.43 0.14 13.84
N THR A 35 1.69 0.33 13.43
CA THR A 35 2.81 0.62 14.34
C THR A 35 2.60 1.93 15.10
N ARG A 36 2.23 3.00 14.39
CA ARG A 36 1.93 4.31 15.01
C ARG A 36 0.74 4.26 15.96
N HIS A 37 -0.27 3.42 15.67
CA HIS A 37 -1.39 3.23 16.59
C HIS A 37 -0.95 2.55 17.88
N ILE A 38 -0.09 1.54 17.82
CA ILE A 38 0.48 0.87 19.01
C ILE A 38 1.25 1.90 19.86
N ALA A 39 2.07 2.75 19.24
CA ALA A 39 2.79 3.80 19.96
C ALA A 39 1.83 4.78 20.67
N ARG A 40 0.73 5.18 20.02
CA ARG A 40 -0.30 6.03 20.64
C ARG A 40 -1.02 5.34 21.79
N LEU A 41 -1.29 4.04 21.71
CA LEU A 41 -1.85 3.26 22.81
C LEU A 41 -0.89 3.24 24.01
N GLN A 42 0.38 2.99 23.78
CA GLN A 42 1.41 2.98 24.83
C GLN A 42 1.58 4.35 25.47
N ALA A 43 1.45 5.42 24.71
CA ALA A 43 1.48 6.79 25.21
C ALA A 43 0.18 7.23 25.91
N GLY A 44 -0.87 6.40 25.95
CA GLY A 44 -2.17 6.72 26.57
C GLY A 44 -2.98 7.79 25.83
N VAL A 45 -2.63 8.11 24.58
CA VAL A 45 -3.33 9.13 23.76
C VAL A 45 -4.35 8.53 22.78
N CYS A 46 -4.54 7.23 22.83
CA CYS A 46 -5.54 6.50 22.05
C CYS A 46 -6.14 5.36 22.88
N THR A 47 -7.27 4.81 22.44
CA THR A 47 -7.93 3.69 23.10
C THR A 47 -7.97 2.44 22.24
N ILE A 48 -8.15 1.28 22.88
CA ILE A 48 -8.25 -0.02 22.18
C ILE A 48 -9.48 -0.05 21.27
N GLU A 49 -10.59 0.56 21.67
CA GLU A 49 -11.82 0.61 20.89
C GLU A 49 -11.60 1.29 19.54
N TYR A 50 -10.88 2.41 19.51
CA TYR A 50 -10.47 3.05 18.26
C TYR A 50 -9.51 2.20 17.43
N GLY A 51 -8.75 1.33 18.08
CA GLY A 51 -7.90 0.35 17.41
C GLY A 51 -8.69 -0.65 16.58
N PHE A 52 -9.82 -1.15 17.09
CA PHE A 52 -10.68 -2.05 16.31
C PHE A 52 -11.27 -1.36 15.09
N VAL A 53 -11.77 -0.14 15.23
CA VAL A 53 -12.30 0.64 14.10
C VAL A 53 -11.20 0.90 13.06
N LEU A 54 -10.00 1.24 13.52
CA LEU A 54 -8.86 1.47 12.63
C LEU A 54 -8.47 0.20 11.88
N ASP A 55 -8.42 -0.96 12.56
CA ASP A 55 -8.04 -2.23 11.93
C ASP A 55 -9.06 -2.65 10.86
N ASP A 56 -10.36 -2.48 11.12
CA ASP A 56 -11.42 -2.72 10.14
C ASP A 56 -11.27 -1.83 8.91
N LEU A 57 -10.98 -0.53 9.09
CA LEU A 57 -10.73 0.39 7.99
C LEU A 57 -9.51 -0.01 7.17
N LEU A 58 -8.40 -0.31 7.83
CA LEU A 58 -7.16 -0.70 7.18
C LEU A 58 -7.33 -2.01 6.40
N THR A 59 -8.00 -3.01 6.98
CA THR A 59 -8.32 -4.27 6.31
C THR A 59 -9.14 -4.04 5.03
N ASN A 60 -10.11 -3.13 5.07
CA ASN A 60 -10.89 -2.82 3.87
C ASN A 60 -10.05 -2.10 2.79
N TYR A 61 -9.13 -1.21 3.18
CA TYR A 61 -8.22 -0.58 2.23
C TYR A 61 -7.24 -1.57 1.59
N GLU A 62 -6.66 -2.49 2.38
CA GLU A 62 -5.82 -3.58 1.86
C GLU A 62 -6.59 -4.42 0.84
N ARG A 63 -7.81 -4.85 1.17
CA ARG A 63 -8.65 -5.65 0.27
C ARG A 63 -9.00 -4.92 -1.02
N ILE A 64 -9.26 -3.61 -0.97
CA ILE A 64 -9.50 -2.82 -2.18
C ILE A 64 -8.23 -2.76 -3.04
N ALA A 65 -7.06 -2.54 -2.44
CA ALA A 65 -5.79 -2.52 -3.14
C ALA A 65 -5.49 -3.88 -3.81
N ASP A 66 -5.67 -4.99 -3.09
CA ASP A 66 -5.55 -6.35 -3.61
C ASP A 66 -6.47 -6.62 -4.81
N HIS A 67 -7.74 -6.22 -4.71
CA HIS A 67 -8.67 -6.38 -5.83
C HIS A 67 -8.25 -5.56 -7.05
N CYS A 68 -7.77 -4.34 -6.85
CA CYS A 68 -7.24 -3.52 -7.95
C CYS A 68 -6.00 -4.18 -8.58
N SER A 69 -5.11 -4.75 -7.78
CA SER A 69 -3.93 -5.48 -8.26
C SER A 69 -4.35 -6.70 -9.07
N ASN A 70 -5.27 -7.53 -8.57
CA ASN A 70 -5.76 -8.70 -9.27
C ASN A 70 -6.42 -8.35 -10.64
N ILE A 71 -7.21 -7.28 -10.69
CA ILE A 71 -7.80 -6.79 -11.94
C ILE A 71 -6.71 -6.33 -12.91
N ALA A 72 -5.71 -5.58 -12.41
CA ALA A 72 -4.61 -5.09 -13.24
C ALA A 72 -3.78 -6.22 -13.85
N VAL A 73 -3.50 -7.25 -13.05
CA VAL A 73 -2.80 -8.46 -13.51
C VAL A 73 -3.61 -9.18 -14.58
N ALA A 74 -4.90 -9.43 -14.34
CA ALA A 74 -5.77 -10.08 -15.31
C ALA A 74 -5.83 -9.30 -16.64
N MET A 75 -5.87 -7.96 -16.60
CA MET A 75 -5.84 -7.12 -17.80
C MET A 75 -4.53 -7.28 -18.58
N ILE A 76 -3.40 -7.36 -17.89
CA ILE A 76 -2.08 -7.52 -18.53
C ILE A 76 -1.97 -8.92 -19.16
N GLU A 77 -2.46 -9.95 -18.50
CA GLU A 77 -2.45 -11.33 -18.98
C GLU A 77 -3.33 -11.50 -20.22
N VAL A 78 -4.55 -10.96 -20.17
CA VAL A 78 -5.45 -10.98 -21.34
C VAL A 78 -4.82 -10.27 -22.53
N ALA A 79 -4.17 -9.12 -22.31
CA ALA A 79 -3.49 -8.38 -23.37
C ALA A 79 -2.25 -9.10 -23.91
N ALA A 80 -1.61 -9.93 -23.10
CA ALA A 80 -0.43 -10.72 -23.51
C ALA A 80 -0.78 -12.08 -24.10
N ASP A 81 -2.07 -12.44 -24.16
CA ASP A 81 -2.56 -13.78 -24.55
C ASP A 81 -1.91 -14.92 -23.73
N LYS A 82 -1.61 -14.63 -22.48
CA LYS A 82 -0.98 -15.55 -21.53
C LYS A 82 -1.83 -15.58 -20.26
N PHE A 83 -2.30 -16.76 -19.89
CA PHE A 83 -3.06 -16.99 -18.66
C PHE A 83 -2.19 -17.64 -17.58
N ASP A 84 -1.15 -16.96 -17.12
CA ASP A 84 -0.37 -17.43 -15.98
C ASP A 84 -0.09 -16.30 -14.97
N THR A 85 -1.11 -16.04 -14.15
CA THR A 85 -1.15 -14.99 -13.12
C THR A 85 -0.01 -15.12 -12.13
N HIS A 86 0.35 -16.36 -11.78
CA HIS A 86 1.36 -16.62 -10.76
C HIS A 86 2.76 -16.31 -11.28
N GLU A 87 3.04 -16.63 -12.55
CA GLU A 87 4.34 -16.34 -13.15
C GLU A 87 4.55 -14.83 -13.32
N TYR A 88 3.51 -14.10 -13.75
CA TYR A 88 3.59 -12.65 -13.88
C TYR A 88 3.86 -11.96 -12.53
N LEU A 89 3.09 -12.28 -11.50
CA LEU A 89 3.26 -11.71 -10.16
C LEU A 89 4.62 -12.06 -9.56
N ALA A 90 5.08 -13.31 -9.71
CA ALA A 90 6.39 -13.72 -9.24
C ALA A 90 7.51 -12.94 -9.96
N ASN A 91 7.42 -12.76 -11.27
CA ASN A 91 8.39 -12.00 -12.05
C ASN A 91 8.38 -10.50 -11.72
N VAL A 92 7.23 -9.93 -11.40
CA VAL A 92 7.11 -8.50 -11.01
C VAL A 92 7.60 -8.28 -9.59
N LYS A 93 7.20 -9.13 -8.64
CA LYS A 93 7.57 -8.98 -7.22
C LYS A 93 9.02 -9.40 -6.92
N HIS A 94 9.56 -10.39 -7.64
CA HIS A 94 10.89 -10.93 -7.39
C HIS A 94 11.92 -10.67 -8.50
N GLY A 95 11.48 -10.28 -9.69
CA GLY A 95 12.31 -10.09 -10.86
C GLY A 95 12.87 -8.67 -11.07
N GLY A 96 12.59 -7.71 -10.17
CA GLY A 96 13.21 -6.39 -10.16
C GLY A 96 13.12 -5.62 -11.48
N SER A 97 11.93 -5.52 -12.09
CA SER A 97 11.77 -4.65 -13.25
C SER A 97 12.16 -3.21 -12.88
N VAL A 98 13.13 -2.63 -13.60
CA VAL A 98 13.56 -1.22 -13.41
C VAL A 98 12.36 -0.25 -13.47
N LYS A 99 11.33 -0.59 -14.26
CA LYS A 99 10.09 0.20 -14.30
C LYS A 99 9.27 0.08 -13.02
N PHE A 100 9.25 -1.10 -12.41
CA PHE A 100 8.57 -1.34 -11.14
C PHE A 100 9.24 -0.55 -10.02
N GLU A 101 10.53 -0.73 -9.81
CA GLU A 101 11.32 -0.04 -8.79
C GLU A 101 11.18 1.49 -8.89
N ARG A 102 11.30 2.04 -10.12
CA ARG A 102 11.13 3.47 -10.34
C ARG A 102 9.74 3.98 -9.98
N ARG A 103 8.69 3.19 -10.23
CA ARG A 103 7.31 3.55 -9.88
C ARG A 103 7.09 3.43 -8.38
N TYR A 104 7.59 2.36 -7.76
CA TYR A 104 7.52 2.13 -6.34
C TYR A 104 8.16 3.29 -5.56
N GLU A 105 9.40 3.65 -5.86
CA GLU A 105 10.10 4.76 -5.23
C GLU A 105 9.37 6.10 -5.43
N LYS A 106 8.83 6.33 -6.61
CA LYS A 106 8.02 7.53 -6.89
C LYS A 106 6.78 7.59 -5.99
N TYR A 107 6.05 6.49 -5.84
CA TYR A 107 4.85 6.46 -5.01
C TYR A 107 5.20 6.50 -3.53
N ARG A 108 6.21 5.80 -3.10
CA ARG A 108 6.72 5.85 -1.73
C ARG A 108 7.11 7.27 -1.33
N GLY A 109 7.81 8.00 -2.19
CA GLY A 109 8.15 9.41 -1.93
C GLY A 109 6.95 10.36 -1.95
N ARG A 110 5.87 10.01 -2.67
CA ARG A 110 4.65 10.83 -2.73
C ARG A 110 3.71 10.58 -1.55
N TYR A 111 3.65 9.36 -1.06
CA TYR A 111 2.73 8.92 -0.01
C TYR A 111 3.52 8.52 1.23
N THR A 112 3.85 9.51 2.04
CA THR A 112 4.52 9.34 3.33
C THR A 112 3.72 10.04 4.42
N PHE A 113 3.72 9.46 5.61
CA PHE A 113 3.16 10.14 6.76
C PHE A 113 4.14 11.23 7.27
N PRO A 114 3.61 12.31 7.87
CA PRO A 114 4.46 13.26 8.58
C PRO A 114 5.17 12.57 9.75
N PRO A 115 6.30 13.11 10.24
CA PRO A 115 6.94 12.63 11.46
C PRO A 115 5.95 12.54 12.62
N GLU A 116 6.13 11.57 13.51
CA GLU A 116 5.26 11.43 14.69
C GLU A 116 5.51 12.57 15.67
N ALA A 117 4.47 13.34 15.97
CA ALA A 117 4.54 14.43 16.94
C ALA A 117 4.71 13.94 18.39
N TYR A 118 4.60 12.62 18.63
CA TYR A 118 4.62 12.05 19.99
C TYR A 118 5.99 11.51 20.42
N SER A 119 6.97 11.38 19.52
CA SER A 119 8.31 10.92 19.86
C SER A 119 9.09 11.93 20.70
N GLU A 120 8.83 13.22 20.53
CA GLU A 120 9.53 14.29 21.27
C GLU A 120 9.06 14.43 22.74
N SER A 121 7.83 14.01 23.07
CA SER A 121 7.31 14.13 24.44
C SER A 121 7.77 13.00 25.37
N ALA A 122 8.18 11.85 24.85
CA ALA A 122 8.65 10.73 25.65
C ALA A 122 10.12 10.91 26.09
N GLU A 123 10.94 11.55 25.29
CA GLU A 123 12.35 11.84 25.65
C GLU A 123 12.45 12.92 26.73
N ASN A 124 11.58 13.94 26.69
CA ASN A 124 11.58 15.01 27.70
C ASN A 124 11.02 14.59 29.08
N GLN A 125 10.34 13.45 29.20
CA GLN A 125 9.87 12.93 30.50
C GLN A 125 10.86 11.92 31.12
N ALA A 126 11.85 11.46 30.41
CA ALA A 126 12.89 10.57 30.94
C ALA A 126 14.10 11.32 31.55
N GLU A 127 14.21 12.62 31.32
CA GLU A 127 15.30 13.48 31.87
C GLU A 127 14.83 14.37 33.05
N GLY A 128 13.65 14.20 33.59
CA GLY A 128 13.12 14.91 34.77
C GLY A 128 12.92 13.97 35.92
#